data_4c30a1bc92221db960368766961d93a0
#
_entry.id   4c30a1bc92221db960368766961d93a0
#
_cell.length_a   1.000
_cell.length_b   1.000
_cell.length_c   1.000
_cell.angle_alpha   90.00
_cell.angle_beta   90.00
_cell.angle_gamma   90.00
#
_symmetry.space_group_name_H-M   'P 1'
#
loop_
_entity.id
_entity.type
_entity.pdbx_description
1 polymer ?
#
loop_
_entity_poly.entity_id
_entity_poly.type
_entity_poly.pdbx_seq_one_letter_code
_entity_poly.pdbx_strand_id
1 'polypeptide(L)'
;IERASVDDLFYHSRHPYTIGLLGSLPRPDLDKDKPLTPVEGNPPSLLNLPAGCPFAPRCPMTVDACRQSEPELTDTDLPEHEAACIRYGELIDRSYVDVYPQLGQCKSHFKAVLGTSDREALEDVLHVENLVKTYPLMKGAVFKRRVGTVHAVDGISFRIKKGETLGLVGESGCGKTTTIMS
;
A
#
# COMPACT_ATOMS: atom_id res chain seq x y z
N ILE A 1 11.83 3.82 -13.71
CA ILE A 1 11.92 2.43 -13.26
C ILE A 1 11.56 1.50 -14.42
N GLU A 2 10.37 1.60 -14.99
CA GLU A 2 9.92 0.81 -16.13
C GLU A 2 8.89 1.57 -16.95
N ARG A 3 8.93 1.44 -18.27
CA ARG A 3 8.01 2.04 -19.22
C ARG A 3 7.71 1.04 -20.33
N ALA A 4 6.43 0.74 -20.55
CA ALA A 4 5.97 -0.18 -21.57
C ALA A 4 4.50 0.05 -21.90
N SER A 5 3.95 -0.74 -22.82
CA SER A 5 2.51 -0.84 -23.02
C SER A 5 1.82 -1.32 -21.74
N VAL A 6 0.52 -1.06 -21.59
CA VAL A 6 -0.25 -1.51 -20.42
C VAL A 6 -0.19 -3.02 -20.30
N ASP A 7 -0.37 -3.73 -21.40
CA ASP A 7 -0.34 -5.20 -21.42
C ASP A 7 1.03 -5.75 -21.00
N ASP A 8 2.12 -5.15 -21.50
CA ASP A 8 3.47 -5.59 -21.13
C ASP A 8 3.80 -5.29 -19.67
N LEU A 9 3.37 -4.15 -19.13
CA LEU A 9 3.54 -3.87 -17.71
C LEU A 9 2.81 -4.87 -16.81
N PHE A 10 1.61 -5.31 -17.20
CA PHE A 10 0.81 -6.24 -16.39
C PHE A 10 1.24 -7.71 -16.56
N TYR A 11 1.63 -8.12 -17.75
CA TYR A 11 1.87 -9.53 -18.07
C TYR A 11 3.33 -9.89 -18.31
N HIS A 12 4.17 -8.89 -18.63
CA HIS A 12 5.57 -9.09 -19.03
C HIS A 12 6.54 -8.15 -18.32
N SER A 13 6.25 -7.77 -17.06
CA SER A 13 7.11 -6.82 -16.30
C SER A 13 8.58 -7.24 -16.29
N ARG A 14 9.47 -6.26 -16.47
CA ARG A 14 10.93 -6.44 -16.51
C ARG A 14 11.67 -5.75 -15.36
N HIS A 15 10.92 -5.31 -14.34
CA HIS A 15 11.50 -4.74 -13.13
C HIS A 15 10.90 -5.38 -11.88
N PRO A 16 11.73 -5.87 -10.92
CA PRO A 16 11.21 -6.51 -9.69
C PRO A 16 10.27 -5.63 -8.87
N TYR A 17 10.45 -4.32 -8.88
CA TYR A 17 9.54 -3.39 -8.21
C TYR A 17 8.14 -3.39 -8.82
N THR A 18 8.03 -3.37 -10.14
CA THR A 18 6.74 -3.44 -10.86
C THR A 18 6.03 -4.74 -10.53
N ILE A 19 6.74 -5.86 -10.56
CA ILE A 19 6.22 -7.17 -10.18
C ILE A 19 5.70 -7.16 -8.74
N GLY A 20 6.46 -6.57 -7.80
CA GLY A 20 6.05 -6.44 -6.40
C GLY A 20 4.82 -5.56 -6.21
N LEU A 21 4.71 -4.45 -6.94
CA LEU A 21 3.53 -3.59 -6.93
C LEU A 21 2.30 -4.32 -7.45
N LEU A 22 2.40 -5.01 -8.59
CA LEU A 22 1.31 -5.79 -9.16
C LEU A 22 0.88 -6.94 -8.23
N GLY A 23 1.84 -7.59 -7.57
CA GLY A 23 1.58 -8.62 -6.55
C GLY A 23 0.87 -8.09 -5.30
N SER A 24 0.94 -6.77 -5.05
CA SER A 24 0.28 -6.11 -3.93
C SER A 24 -1.16 -5.64 -4.25
N LEU A 25 -1.58 -5.72 -5.52
CA LEU A 25 -2.92 -5.30 -5.92
C LEU A 25 -3.95 -6.38 -5.62
N PRO A 26 -5.10 -6.02 -5.01
CA PRO A 26 -6.23 -6.93 -4.87
C PRO A 26 -6.76 -7.27 -6.27
N ARG A 27 -6.77 -8.54 -6.61
CA ARG A 27 -7.30 -9.04 -7.88
C ARG A 27 -8.60 -9.81 -7.63
N PRO A 28 -9.75 -9.31 -8.14
CA PRO A 28 -11.05 -9.95 -7.96
C PRO A 28 -11.17 -11.34 -8.63
N ASP A 29 -10.31 -11.59 -9.62
CA ASP A 29 -10.23 -12.83 -10.42
C ASP A 29 -9.34 -13.91 -9.78
N LEU A 30 -8.60 -13.57 -8.74
CA LEU A 30 -7.82 -14.54 -7.96
C LEU A 30 -8.59 -14.99 -6.73
N ASP A 31 -8.25 -16.19 -6.23
CA ASP A 31 -8.80 -16.70 -4.97
C ASP A 31 -8.67 -15.67 -3.87
N LYS A 32 -9.81 -15.36 -3.22
CA LYS A 32 -9.90 -14.40 -2.10
C LYS A 32 -9.02 -14.78 -0.91
N ASP A 33 -8.54 -16.03 -0.88
CA ASP A 33 -7.69 -16.58 0.17
C ASP A 33 -6.18 -16.34 -0.09
N LYS A 34 -5.81 -15.72 -1.22
CA LYS A 34 -4.40 -15.36 -1.46
C LYS A 34 -4.06 -14.05 -0.77
N PRO A 35 -3.13 -14.06 0.20
CA PRO A 35 -2.73 -12.83 0.88
C PRO A 35 -2.05 -11.87 -0.10
N LEU A 36 -2.38 -10.59 0.04
CA LEU A 36 -1.65 -9.52 -0.64
C LEU A 36 -0.26 -9.43 -0.02
N THR A 37 0.76 -9.35 -0.86
CA THR A 37 2.12 -9.17 -0.36
C THR A 37 2.62 -7.78 -0.70
N PRO A 38 2.77 -6.94 0.31
CA PRO A 38 3.40 -5.64 0.13
C PRO A 38 4.90 -5.83 -0.20
N VAL A 39 5.44 -4.90 -0.96
CA VAL A 39 6.89 -4.79 -1.12
C VAL A 39 7.50 -4.49 0.25
N GLU A 40 8.31 -5.39 0.76
CA GLU A 40 8.92 -5.27 2.09
C GLU A 40 9.85 -4.05 2.20
N GLY A 41 9.97 -3.53 3.43
CA GLY A 41 10.84 -2.42 3.77
C GLY A 41 10.29 -1.04 3.39
N ASN A 42 11.02 -0.01 3.82
CA ASN A 42 10.64 1.38 3.57
C ASN A 42 11.28 1.93 2.29
N PRO A 43 10.61 2.84 1.57
CA PRO A 43 11.23 3.59 0.49
C PRO A 43 12.50 4.32 0.99
N PRO A 44 13.53 4.44 0.15
CA PRO A 44 14.72 5.20 0.53
C PRO A 44 14.35 6.66 0.79
N SER A 45 15.08 7.29 1.71
CA SER A 45 14.94 8.73 1.94
C SER A 45 15.33 9.52 0.69
N LEU A 46 14.48 10.43 0.25
CA LEU A 46 14.78 11.32 -0.87
C LEU A 46 15.97 12.26 -0.57
N LEU A 47 16.34 12.45 0.70
CA LEU A 47 17.49 13.26 1.11
C LEU A 47 18.81 12.51 0.99
N ASN A 48 18.77 11.17 1.07
CA ASN A 48 19.96 10.31 1.04
C ASN A 48 19.66 9.12 0.12
N LEU A 49 19.64 9.37 -1.18
CA LEU A 49 19.48 8.30 -2.18
C LEU A 49 20.76 7.44 -2.21
N PRO A 50 20.65 6.11 -2.34
CA PRO A 50 21.80 5.25 -2.53
C PRO A 50 22.50 5.56 -3.86
N ALA A 51 23.80 5.30 -3.94
CA ALA A 51 24.59 5.50 -5.17
C ALA A 51 24.19 4.55 -6.30
N GLY A 52 23.58 3.40 -5.96
CA GLY A 52 23.09 2.41 -6.91
C GLY A 52 21.58 2.47 -7.10
N CYS A 53 21.02 1.37 -7.57
CA CYS A 53 19.58 1.24 -7.78
C CYS A 53 18.81 1.59 -6.49
N PRO A 54 17.87 2.56 -6.52
CA PRO A 54 17.09 2.96 -5.34
C PRO A 54 16.25 1.84 -4.76
N PHE A 55 15.94 0.82 -5.56
CA PHE A 55 15.20 -0.36 -5.12
C PHE A 55 16.09 -1.46 -4.54
N ALA A 56 17.40 -1.44 -4.75
CA ALA A 56 18.33 -2.50 -4.32
C ALA A 56 18.19 -2.93 -2.85
N PRO A 57 17.96 -2.04 -1.86
CA PRO A 57 17.77 -2.44 -0.46
C PRO A 57 16.55 -3.32 -0.20
N ARG A 58 15.55 -3.27 -1.10
CA ARG A 58 14.27 -3.99 -0.98
C ARG A 58 14.07 -5.04 -2.08
N CYS A 59 14.99 -5.10 -3.02
CA CYS A 59 14.90 -6.00 -4.16
C CYS A 59 15.30 -7.43 -3.76
N PRO A 60 14.43 -8.43 -3.92
CA PRO A 60 14.75 -9.82 -3.60
C PRO A 60 15.81 -10.41 -4.55
N MET A 61 16.04 -9.76 -5.68
CA MET A 61 17.03 -10.16 -6.67
C MET A 61 18.31 -9.29 -6.63
N THR A 62 18.52 -8.49 -5.59
CA THR A 62 19.67 -7.58 -5.54
C THR A 62 21.01 -8.32 -5.58
N VAL A 63 21.97 -7.78 -6.31
CA VAL A 63 23.38 -8.21 -6.35
C VAL A 63 24.26 -7.00 -6.11
N ASP A 64 25.56 -7.21 -5.86
CA ASP A 64 26.49 -6.12 -5.55
C ASP A 64 26.58 -5.08 -6.68
N ALA A 65 26.46 -5.50 -7.93
CA ALA A 65 26.45 -4.58 -9.07
C ALA A 65 25.26 -3.57 -9.00
N CYS A 66 24.10 -3.99 -8.45
CA CYS A 66 22.96 -3.11 -8.27
C CYS A 66 23.20 -1.97 -7.27
N ARG A 67 24.23 -2.08 -6.43
CA ARG A 67 24.58 -1.09 -5.40
C ARG A 67 25.65 -0.10 -5.86
N GLN A 68 26.32 -0.38 -6.99
CA GLN A 68 27.48 0.40 -7.45
C GLN A 68 27.07 1.63 -8.28
N SER A 69 26.07 1.46 -9.13
CA SER A 69 25.55 2.54 -9.99
C SER A 69 24.05 2.44 -10.17
N GLU A 70 23.40 3.57 -10.34
CA GLU A 70 21.98 3.62 -10.69
C GLU A 70 21.79 3.10 -12.12
N PRO A 71 20.92 2.10 -12.35
CA PRO A 71 20.64 1.61 -13.69
C PRO A 71 19.92 2.68 -14.52
N GLU A 72 20.38 2.88 -15.74
CA GLU A 72 19.66 3.68 -16.73
C GLU A 72 18.43 2.94 -17.25
N LEU A 73 17.46 3.70 -17.75
CA LEU A 73 16.30 3.12 -18.43
C LEU A 73 16.75 2.70 -19.83
N THR A 74 16.79 1.40 -20.07
CA THR A 74 17.29 0.80 -21.33
C THR A 74 16.24 -0.12 -21.95
N ASP A 75 16.30 -0.30 -23.27
CA ASP A 75 15.43 -1.22 -23.99
C ASP A 75 15.58 -2.65 -23.47
N THR A 76 14.46 -3.35 -23.41
CA THR A 76 14.41 -4.77 -23.01
C THR A 76 14.31 -5.70 -24.23
N ASP A 77 13.89 -6.92 -24.01
CA ASP A 77 13.59 -7.91 -25.05
C ASP A 77 12.28 -7.68 -25.81
N LEU A 78 11.45 -6.76 -25.32
CA LEU A 78 10.15 -6.41 -25.92
C LEU A 78 10.21 -5.04 -26.62
N PRO A 79 9.48 -4.85 -27.73
CA PRO A 79 9.43 -3.57 -28.42
C PRO A 79 8.79 -2.48 -27.56
N GLU A 80 9.34 -1.29 -27.61
CA GLU A 80 8.87 -0.13 -26.82
C GLU A 80 8.78 -0.38 -25.30
N HIS A 81 9.56 -1.32 -24.79
CA HIS A 81 9.63 -1.68 -23.39
C HIS A 81 11.01 -1.37 -22.83
N GLU A 82 11.09 -0.45 -21.89
CA GLU A 82 12.31 -0.03 -21.22
C GLU A 82 12.26 -0.33 -19.72
N ALA A 83 13.35 -0.79 -19.15
CA ALA A 83 13.47 -1.05 -17.72
C ALA A 83 14.82 -0.57 -17.16
N ALA A 84 14.81 0.05 -15.99
CA ALA A 84 16.00 0.42 -15.23
C ALA A 84 16.43 -0.73 -14.31
N CYS A 85 16.73 -1.89 -14.91
CA CYS A 85 17.14 -3.09 -14.19
C CYS A 85 18.21 -3.85 -14.95
N ILE A 86 19.42 -3.95 -14.40
CA ILE A 86 20.53 -4.72 -15.03
C ILE A 86 20.27 -6.23 -15.09
N ARG A 87 19.22 -6.69 -14.39
CA ARG A 87 18.83 -8.12 -14.34
C ARG A 87 17.49 -8.39 -15.01
N TYR A 88 16.99 -7.49 -15.84
CA TYR A 88 15.68 -7.68 -16.51
C TYR A 88 15.58 -8.98 -17.29
N GLY A 89 16.67 -9.43 -17.92
CA GLY A 89 16.71 -10.68 -18.66
C GLY A 89 16.42 -11.94 -17.83
N GLU A 90 16.62 -11.88 -16.51
CA GLU A 90 16.29 -12.99 -15.61
C GLU A 90 14.81 -13.00 -15.20
N LEU A 91 14.05 -12.00 -15.60
CA LEU A 91 12.61 -11.89 -15.33
C LEU A 91 11.77 -12.41 -16.50
N ILE A 92 12.40 -12.74 -17.63
CA ILE A 92 11.74 -13.38 -18.77
C ILE A 92 11.19 -14.72 -18.27
N ASP A 93 9.91 -14.97 -18.51
CA ASP A 93 9.20 -16.20 -18.11
C ASP A 93 9.10 -16.47 -16.60
N ARG A 94 9.42 -15.49 -15.75
CA ARG A 94 9.22 -15.62 -14.29
C ARG A 94 7.89 -15.06 -13.84
N SER A 95 7.20 -15.82 -13.00
CA SER A 95 6.00 -15.35 -12.30
C SER A 95 6.39 -14.50 -11.09
N TYR A 96 5.44 -13.72 -10.56
CA TYR A 96 5.65 -12.93 -9.35
C TYR A 96 6.06 -13.79 -8.13
N VAL A 97 5.65 -15.06 -8.07
CA VAL A 97 6.02 -16.00 -6.99
C VAL A 97 7.48 -16.41 -7.09
N ASP A 98 8.05 -16.46 -8.30
CA ASP A 98 9.45 -16.78 -8.50
C ASP A 98 10.36 -15.63 -8.05
N VAL A 99 9.89 -14.40 -8.20
CA VAL A 99 10.63 -13.19 -7.78
C VAL A 99 10.45 -12.92 -6.29
N TYR A 100 9.27 -13.22 -5.75
CA TYR A 100 8.91 -13.04 -4.34
C TYR A 100 8.44 -14.37 -3.73
N PRO A 101 9.34 -15.31 -3.38
CA PRO A 101 8.95 -16.63 -2.86
C PRO A 101 8.14 -16.60 -1.57
N GLN A 102 8.32 -15.56 -0.74
CA GLN A 102 7.52 -15.36 0.47
C GLN A 102 6.02 -15.24 0.19
N LEU A 103 5.62 -14.87 -1.03
CA LEU A 103 4.23 -14.82 -1.46
C LEU A 103 3.55 -16.19 -1.50
N GLY A 104 4.33 -17.23 -1.83
CA GLY A 104 3.84 -18.61 -1.82
C GLY A 104 3.76 -19.21 -0.42
N GLN A 105 4.44 -18.62 0.56
CA GLN A 105 4.54 -19.15 1.93
C GLN A 105 3.55 -18.50 2.90
N CYS A 106 2.86 -17.45 2.52
CA CYS A 106 1.86 -16.83 3.37
C CYS A 106 0.60 -17.71 3.48
N LYS A 107 0.80 -18.91 4.01
CA LYS A 107 -0.29 -19.74 4.52
C LYS A 107 -0.84 -19.07 5.76
N SER A 108 -1.91 -18.29 5.55
CA SER A 108 -3.00 -18.14 6.53
C SER A 108 -2.61 -17.86 8.00
N HIS A 109 -1.86 -16.81 8.31
CA HIS A 109 -2.02 -16.22 9.66
C HIS A 109 -3.32 -15.39 9.77
N PHE A 110 -3.97 -15.09 8.65
CA PHE A 110 -5.27 -14.39 8.63
C PHE A 110 -6.49 -15.29 8.87
N LYS A 111 -6.31 -16.60 8.96
CA LYS A 111 -7.44 -17.55 9.09
C LYS A 111 -8.07 -17.59 10.48
N ALA A 112 -7.49 -16.96 11.46
CA ALA A 112 -7.87 -17.27 12.84
C ALA A 112 -8.57 -16.14 13.61
N VAL A 113 -8.66 -14.92 13.12
CA VAL A 113 -9.17 -13.82 13.97
C VAL A 113 -10.62 -13.43 13.67
N LEU A 114 -11.23 -14.00 12.64
CA LEU A 114 -12.61 -13.64 12.24
C LEU A 114 -13.62 -14.80 12.33
N GLY A 115 -13.46 -15.71 13.29
CA GLY A 115 -14.61 -16.40 13.83
C GLY A 115 -15.44 -15.37 14.59
N THR A 116 -16.65 -15.04 14.11
CA THR A 116 -17.55 -14.08 14.77
C THR A 116 -17.87 -14.44 16.22
N SER A 117 -17.69 -15.70 16.62
CA SER A 117 -17.88 -16.19 17.98
C SER A 117 -16.73 -15.82 18.94
N ASP A 118 -15.51 -15.67 18.45
CA ASP A 118 -14.36 -15.38 19.31
C ASP A 118 -14.08 -13.88 19.47
N ARG A 119 -14.64 -13.06 18.58
CA ARG A 119 -14.41 -11.60 18.59
C ARG A 119 -14.95 -10.92 19.85
N GLU A 120 -16.11 -11.36 20.34
CA GLU A 120 -16.74 -10.77 21.53
C GLU A 120 -15.96 -11.09 22.83
N ALA A 121 -15.21 -12.18 22.85
CA ALA A 121 -14.35 -12.55 23.96
C ALA A 121 -13.04 -11.74 24.06
N LEU A 122 -12.66 -11.03 22.99
CA LEU A 122 -11.46 -10.21 22.98
C LEU A 122 -11.65 -8.89 23.71
N GLU A 123 -10.59 -8.42 24.37
CA GLU A 123 -10.53 -7.14 25.05
C GLU A 123 -10.69 -5.98 24.05
N ASP A 124 -11.52 -4.98 24.39
CA ASP A 124 -11.63 -3.73 23.64
C ASP A 124 -10.37 -2.88 23.86
N VAL A 125 -9.63 -2.60 22.80
CA VAL A 125 -8.49 -1.67 22.82
C VAL A 125 -8.97 -0.24 22.63
N LEU A 126 -10.01 -0.05 21.84
CA LEU A 126 -10.65 1.24 21.62
C LEU A 126 -12.17 1.06 21.54
N HIS A 127 -12.88 1.87 22.31
CA HIS A 127 -14.33 1.96 22.27
C HIS A 127 -14.72 3.43 22.07
N VAL A 128 -15.35 3.72 20.97
CA VAL A 128 -15.85 5.05 20.59
C VAL A 128 -17.36 4.99 20.57
N GLU A 129 -17.99 5.88 21.33
CA GLU A 129 -19.44 6.02 21.39
C GLU A 129 -19.85 7.44 21.01
N ASN A 130 -20.75 7.53 20.03
CA ASN A 130 -21.37 8.76 19.60
C ASN A 130 -20.38 9.94 19.38
N LEU A 131 -19.28 9.65 18.66
CA LEU A 131 -18.27 10.66 18.36
C LEU A 131 -18.87 11.74 17.47
N VAL A 132 -18.89 12.96 17.97
CA VAL A 132 -19.34 14.16 17.26
C VAL A 132 -18.22 15.17 17.20
N LYS A 133 -17.88 15.65 16.00
CA LYS A 133 -16.90 16.71 15.79
C LYS A 133 -17.44 17.80 14.90
N THR A 134 -17.51 19.00 15.44
CA THR A 134 -18.02 20.15 14.72
C THR A 134 -16.98 21.27 14.64
N TYR A 135 -17.00 22.01 13.55
CA TYR A 135 -16.18 23.19 13.34
C TYR A 135 -17.05 24.41 13.09
N PRO A 136 -16.79 25.54 13.79
CA PRO A 136 -17.54 26.80 13.59
C PRO A 136 -17.17 27.41 12.23
N LEU A 137 -18.17 27.75 11.43
CA LEU A 137 -17.99 28.59 10.24
C LEU A 137 -17.96 30.07 10.69
N MET A 138 -16.82 30.72 10.42
CA MET A 138 -16.59 32.11 10.71
C MET A 138 -16.63 32.95 9.43
N LYS A 139 -17.35 34.05 9.44
CA LYS A 139 -17.40 35.03 8.35
C LYS A 139 -16.90 36.39 8.81
N GLY A 140 -16.09 37.06 8.00
CA GLY A 140 -15.53 38.37 8.21
C GLY A 140 -14.01 38.36 8.34
N ALA A 141 -13.34 39.38 7.77
CA ALA A 141 -11.87 39.48 7.75
C ALA A 141 -11.34 40.10 9.07
N VAL A 142 -12.06 41.06 9.67
CA VAL A 142 -11.68 41.77 10.89
C VAL A 142 -12.52 41.33 12.07
N PHE A 143 -13.84 41.31 11.91
CA PHE A 143 -14.77 40.81 12.93
C PHE A 143 -15.29 39.43 12.52
N LYS A 144 -14.68 38.37 13.07
CA LYS A 144 -15.08 36.97 12.82
C LYS A 144 -16.41 36.70 13.54
N ARG A 145 -17.52 36.66 12.80
CA ARG A 145 -18.82 36.28 13.33
C ARG A 145 -19.13 34.85 12.97
N ARG A 146 -19.56 34.04 13.93
CA ARG A 146 -20.04 32.67 13.70
C ARG A 146 -21.31 32.72 12.86
N VAL A 147 -21.28 32.11 11.65
CA VAL A 147 -22.40 32.07 10.71
C VAL A 147 -23.02 30.69 10.58
N GLY A 148 -22.35 29.65 11.14
CA GLY A 148 -22.85 28.29 11.07
C GLY A 148 -21.87 27.30 11.75
N THR A 149 -22.17 26.03 11.59
CA THR A 149 -21.37 24.93 12.12
C THR A 149 -21.29 23.85 11.04
N VAL A 150 -20.09 23.31 10.79
CA VAL A 150 -19.88 22.13 9.95
C VAL A 150 -19.79 20.93 10.87
N HIS A 151 -20.64 19.95 10.67
CA HIS A 151 -20.57 18.65 11.33
C HIS A 151 -19.62 17.77 10.52
N ALA A 152 -18.35 17.71 10.92
CA ALA A 152 -17.35 16.91 10.23
C ALA A 152 -17.45 15.42 10.58
N VAL A 153 -17.91 15.12 11.78
CA VAL A 153 -18.29 13.78 12.25
C VAL A 153 -19.58 13.95 13.05
N ASP A 154 -20.55 13.09 12.82
CA ASP A 154 -21.88 13.21 13.41
C ASP A 154 -22.39 11.86 13.93
N GLY A 155 -22.05 11.56 15.18
CA GLY A 155 -22.61 10.45 15.93
C GLY A 155 -22.12 9.06 15.51
N ILE A 156 -20.85 8.89 15.21
CA ILE A 156 -20.30 7.56 14.89
C ILE A 156 -19.89 6.79 16.14
N SER A 157 -20.13 5.47 16.11
CA SER A 157 -19.72 4.56 17.18
C SER A 157 -19.05 3.33 16.59
N PHE A 158 -17.94 2.89 17.20
CA PHE A 158 -17.25 1.66 16.79
C PHE A 158 -16.35 1.15 17.92
N ARG A 159 -15.92 -0.11 17.79
CA ARG A 159 -14.99 -0.77 18.71
C ARG A 159 -13.87 -1.42 17.93
N ILE A 160 -12.68 -1.39 18.51
CA ILE A 160 -11.52 -2.13 17.99
C ILE A 160 -11.05 -3.06 19.09
N LYS A 161 -11.01 -4.34 18.75
CA LYS A 161 -10.54 -5.41 19.63
C LYS A 161 -9.02 -5.58 19.52
N LYS A 162 -8.43 -6.18 20.54
CA LYS A 162 -7.00 -6.49 20.55
C LYS A 162 -6.60 -7.35 19.36
N GLY A 163 -5.65 -6.88 18.57
CA GLY A 163 -5.19 -7.54 17.34
C GLY A 163 -6.08 -7.33 16.12
N GLU A 164 -7.15 -6.51 16.23
CA GLU A 164 -8.03 -6.17 15.11
C GLU A 164 -7.53 -4.94 14.36
N THR A 165 -7.81 -4.89 13.06
CA THR A 165 -7.60 -3.71 12.21
C THR A 165 -8.95 -3.24 11.69
N LEU A 166 -9.31 -1.99 11.99
CA LEU A 166 -10.52 -1.36 11.46
C LEU A 166 -10.18 -0.49 10.24
N GLY A 167 -10.76 -0.80 9.08
CA GLY A 167 -10.63 0.01 7.88
C GLY A 167 -11.72 1.09 7.80
N LEU A 168 -11.34 2.37 7.76
CA LEU A 168 -12.25 3.50 7.55
C LEU A 168 -12.20 3.96 6.10
N VAL A 169 -13.26 3.69 5.35
CA VAL A 169 -13.38 4.02 3.92
C VAL A 169 -14.49 5.05 3.66
N GLY A 170 -14.36 5.81 2.59
CA GLY A 170 -15.34 6.82 2.20
C GLY A 170 -14.77 7.83 1.22
N GLU A 171 -15.61 8.72 0.67
CA GLU A 171 -15.21 9.74 -0.29
C GLU A 171 -14.29 10.81 0.33
N SER A 172 -13.60 11.59 -0.53
CA SER A 172 -12.78 12.70 -0.05
C SER A 172 -13.64 13.74 0.66
N GLY A 173 -13.17 14.20 1.83
CA GLY A 173 -13.90 15.20 2.63
C GLY A 173 -15.02 14.67 3.54
N CYS A 174 -15.30 13.36 3.56
CA CYS A 174 -16.36 12.77 4.38
C CYS A 174 -16.02 12.63 5.90
N GLY A 175 -14.92 13.21 6.37
CA GLY A 175 -14.58 13.23 7.80
C GLY A 175 -13.65 12.13 8.30
N LYS A 176 -13.11 11.24 7.43
CA LYS A 176 -12.22 10.13 7.85
C LYS A 176 -11.04 10.59 8.70
N THR A 177 -10.28 11.56 8.17
CA THR A 177 -9.11 12.11 8.88
C THR A 177 -9.52 12.76 10.20
N THR A 178 -10.66 13.46 10.23
CA THR A 178 -11.19 14.06 11.44
C THR A 178 -11.53 13.00 12.49
N THR A 179 -12.13 11.89 12.08
CA THR A 179 -12.44 10.77 12.97
C THR A 179 -11.19 10.17 13.62
N ILE A 180 -10.11 9.98 12.83
CA ILE A 180 -8.87 9.38 13.35
C ILE A 180 -8.11 10.34 14.29
N MET A 181 -8.24 11.65 14.08
CA MET A 181 -7.53 12.67 14.86
C MET A 181 -8.34 13.23 16.06
N SER A 182 -9.55 12.75 16.29
CA SER A 182 -10.41 13.17 17.39
C SER A 182 -10.24 12.33 18.62
#